data_740f64021577709dbf3306c635063c10
#
_entry.id   740f64021577709dbf3306c635063c10
#
_cell.length_a   1.000
_cell.length_b   1.000
_cell.length_c   1.000
_cell.angle_alpha   90.00
_cell.angle_beta   90.00
_cell.angle_gamma   90.00
#
_symmetry.space_group_name_H-M   'P 1'
#
loop_
_entity.id
_entity.type
_entity.pdbx_description
1 polymer ?
#
loop_
_entity_poly.entity_id
_entity_poly.type
_entity_poly.pdbx_seq_one_letter_code
_entity_poly.pdbx_strand_id
1 'polypeptide(L)'
;LDEIKEVMATVRHRDFPILDKNGKYLGMFSRRNLLGAKGKRVIMVDHNEKSQAVDGIEHANVLEIIDHHRLGTVETMGPVYFRNQPLGCTSTIIYQMYHEKGVEIPKQIAGLLCSAIISDTLLFRSPTCTEVDKAAGLDLARIAGIDIEKYANQMFASASNLTGKT
;
A
#
# COMPACT_ATOMS: atom_id res chain seq x y z
N LEU A 1 -17.83 -0.01 -12.69
CA LEU A 1 -17.58 -0.62 -14.01
C LEU A 1 -18.59 -1.74 -14.27
N ASP A 2 -18.98 -2.50 -13.25
CA ASP A 2 -19.87 -3.65 -13.39
C ASP A 2 -21.31 -3.22 -13.72
N GLU A 3 -21.82 -2.17 -13.11
CA GLU A 3 -23.10 -1.55 -13.49
C GLU A 3 -23.16 -1.17 -14.98
N ILE A 4 -22.06 -0.63 -15.51
CA ILE A 4 -21.98 -0.28 -16.94
C ILE A 4 -21.99 -1.55 -17.81
N LYS A 5 -21.31 -2.62 -17.37
CA LYS A 5 -21.31 -3.92 -18.06
C LYS A 5 -22.71 -4.51 -18.12
N GLU A 6 -23.44 -4.48 -17.00
CA GLU A 6 -24.82 -4.98 -16.93
C GLU A 6 -25.75 -4.19 -17.86
N VAL A 7 -25.72 -2.85 -17.82
CA VAL A 7 -26.50 -2.01 -18.73
C VAL A 7 -26.14 -2.31 -20.18
N MET A 8 -24.85 -2.42 -20.50
CA MET A 8 -24.41 -2.73 -21.86
C MET A 8 -24.78 -4.14 -22.32
N ALA A 9 -24.94 -5.10 -21.40
CA ALA A 9 -25.37 -6.44 -21.73
C ALA A 9 -26.84 -6.52 -22.12
N THR A 10 -27.68 -5.66 -21.54
CA THR A 10 -29.15 -5.69 -21.70
C THR A 10 -29.66 -4.87 -22.87
N VAL A 11 -28.92 -3.83 -23.30
CA VAL A 11 -29.37 -2.95 -24.39
C VAL A 11 -28.59 -3.13 -25.69
N ARG A 12 -29.24 -2.90 -26.84
CA ARG A 12 -28.63 -3.11 -28.18
C ARG A 12 -27.72 -1.97 -28.64
N HIS A 13 -27.64 -0.87 -27.90
CA HIS A 13 -26.80 0.27 -28.27
C HIS A 13 -25.30 -0.06 -28.16
N ARG A 14 -24.51 0.54 -29.04
CA ARG A 14 -23.04 0.38 -29.04
C ARG A 14 -22.34 1.46 -28.27
N ASP A 15 -22.89 2.66 -28.24
CA ASP A 15 -22.32 3.88 -27.69
C ASP A 15 -23.28 4.48 -26.66
N PHE A 16 -22.76 4.97 -25.58
CA PHE A 16 -23.48 5.48 -24.42
C PHE A 16 -22.94 6.86 -24.04
N PRO A 17 -23.81 7.89 -23.93
CA PRO A 17 -23.35 9.18 -23.43
C PRO A 17 -22.99 9.10 -21.95
N ILE A 18 -21.90 9.73 -21.58
CA ILE A 18 -21.51 9.90 -20.19
C ILE A 18 -21.91 11.30 -19.76
N LEU A 19 -22.65 11.38 -18.66
CA LEU A 19 -23.08 12.61 -18.04
C LEU A 19 -22.48 12.74 -16.64
N ASP A 20 -22.22 13.95 -16.20
CA ASP A 20 -21.89 14.20 -14.79
C ASP A 20 -23.16 14.16 -13.91
N LYS A 21 -22.98 14.32 -12.59
CA LYS A 21 -24.08 14.34 -11.61
C LYS A 21 -25.14 15.46 -11.85
N ASN A 22 -24.82 16.46 -12.66
CA ASN A 22 -25.70 17.58 -13.02
C ASN A 22 -26.34 17.39 -14.40
N GLY A 23 -26.12 16.24 -15.06
CA GLY A 23 -26.63 15.95 -16.40
C GLY A 23 -25.78 16.55 -17.54
N LYS A 24 -24.65 17.17 -17.27
CA LYS A 24 -23.77 17.72 -18.29
C LYS A 24 -23.03 16.62 -19.02
N TYR A 25 -23.06 16.68 -20.36
CA TYR A 25 -22.36 15.76 -21.23
C TYR A 25 -20.83 15.84 -21.06
N LEU A 26 -20.20 14.70 -20.78
CA LEU A 26 -18.76 14.53 -20.60
C LEU A 26 -18.08 13.82 -21.76
N GLY A 27 -18.83 12.99 -22.51
CA GLY A 27 -18.25 12.22 -23.61
C GLY A 27 -19.08 11.00 -23.96
N MET A 28 -18.53 10.15 -24.84
CA MET A 28 -19.12 8.87 -25.25
C MET A 28 -18.30 7.70 -24.74
N PHE A 29 -18.98 6.66 -24.32
CA PHE A 29 -18.37 5.38 -23.93
C PHE A 29 -18.97 4.26 -24.78
N SER A 30 -18.12 3.44 -25.36
CA SER A 30 -18.53 2.34 -26.24
C SER A 30 -18.19 0.98 -25.64
N ARG A 31 -18.82 -0.09 -26.14
CA ARG A 31 -18.41 -1.47 -25.81
C ARG A 31 -16.94 -1.75 -26.11
N ARG A 32 -16.39 -1.09 -27.14
CA ARG A 32 -14.96 -1.22 -27.49
C ARG A 32 -14.08 -0.59 -26.40
N ASN A 33 -14.49 0.53 -25.80
CA ASN A 33 -13.76 1.13 -24.69
C ASN A 33 -13.77 0.20 -23.47
N LEU A 34 -14.88 -0.49 -23.21
CA LEU A 34 -14.97 -1.46 -22.12
C LEU A 34 -14.02 -2.63 -22.33
N LEU A 35 -13.96 -3.19 -23.54
CA LEU A 35 -13.05 -4.28 -23.87
C LEU A 35 -11.56 -3.86 -23.82
N GLY A 36 -11.28 -2.59 -24.09
CA GLY A 36 -9.94 -2.00 -24.02
C GLY A 36 -9.58 -1.42 -22.66
N ALA A 37 -10.50 -1.41 -21.71
CA ALA A 37 -10.25 -0.90 -20.37
C ALA A 37 -9.26 -1.79 -19.62
N LYS A 38 -8.04 -1.30 -19.45
CA LYS A 38 -7.06 -1.95 -18.59
C LYS A 38 -7.31 -1.55 -17.15
N GLY A 39 -7.31 -2.52 -16.25
CA GLY A 39 -7.34 -2.25 -14.82
C GLY A 39 -6.20 -1.32 -14.39
N LYS A 40 -6.41 -0.54 -13.34
CA LYS A 40 -5.34 0.28 -12.77
C LYS A 40 -4.19 -0.62 -12.34
N ARG A 41 -2.96 -0.18 -12.61
CA ARG A 41 -1.76 -0.87 -12.12
C ARG A 41 -1.55 -0.51 -10.65
N VAL A 42 -1.37 -1.52 -9.81
CA VAL A 42 -1.30 -1.38 -8.35
C VAL A 42 -0.09 -2.13 -7.81
N ILE A 43 0.58 -1.54 -6.85
CA ILE A 43 1.53 -2.20 -5.95
C ILE A 43 0.86 -2.24 -4.57
N MET A 44 0.72 -3.44 -3.99
CA MET A 44 0.20 -3.61 -2.64
C MET A 44 1.37 -3.62 -1.65
N VAL A 45 1.25 -2.86 -0.60
CA VAL A 45 2.28 -2.73 0.44
C VAL A 45 1.63 -2.90 1.80
N ASP A 46 2.22 -3.75 2.65
CA ASP A 46 1.81 -3.98 4.04
C ASP A 46 0.46 -4.68 4.20
N HIS A 47 -0.02 -5.32 3.16
CA HIS A 47 -1.18 -6.21 3.20
C HIS A 47 -1.23 -7.09 1.95
N ASN A 48 -1.83 -8.28 2.09
CA ASN A 48 -2.08 -9.21 1.00
C ASN A 48 -3.46 -9.88 1.11
N GLU A 49 -4.40 -9.23 1.81
CA GLU A 49 -5.78 -9.68 1.93
C GLU A 49 -6.75 -8.72 1.23
N LYS A 50 -7.72 -9.27 0.48
CA LYS A 50 -8.74 -8.47 -0.21
C LYS A 50 -9.54 -7.59 0.75
N SER A 51 -9.80 -8.08 1.96
CA SER A 51 -10.53 -7.36 3.00
C SER A 51 -9.84 -6.10 3.53
N GLN A 52 -8.52 -6.00 3.33
CA GLN A 52 -7.70 -4.87 3.73
C GLN A 52 -7.39 -3.93 2.55
N ALA A 53 -7.67 -4.37 1.34
CA ALA A 53 -7.42 -3.60 0.13
C ALA A 53 -8.55 -2.59 -0.14
N VAL A 54 -8.27 -1.64 -1.04
CA VAL A 54 -9.28 -0.68 -1.51
C VAL A 54 -10.36 -1.38 -2.31
N ASP A 55 -11.57 -0.83 -2.28
CA ASP A 55 -12.69 -1.32 -3.10
C ASP A 55 -12.31 -1.33 -4.58
N GLY A 56 -12.64 -2.42 -5.25
CA GLY A 56 -12.36 -2.61 -6.67
C GLY A 56 -10.96 -3.18 -6.96
N ILE A 57 -10.22 -3.65 -5.96
CA ILE A 57 -8.90 -4.28 -6.14
C ILE A 57 -8.96 -5.49 -7.09
N GLU A 58 -10.10 -6.20 -7.14
CA GLU A 58 -10.35 -7.33 -8.03
C GLU A 58 -10.34 -6.96 -9.52
N HIS A 59 -10.49 -5.67 -9.83
CA HIS A 59 -10.42 -5.14 -11.20
C HIS A 59 -9.06 -4.52 -11.52
N ALA A 60 -8.15 -4.47 -10.54
CA ALA A 60 -6.83 -3.90 -10.71
C ALA A 60 -5.84 -4.93 -11.29
N ASN A 61 -4.83 -4.42 -11.98
CA ASN A 61 -3.67 -5.21 -12.36
C ASN A 61 -2.60 -5.07 -11.26
N VAL A 62 -2.60 -6.00 -10.32
CA VAL A 62 -1.60 -6.05 -9.26
C VAL A 62 -0.26 -6.44 -9.88
N LEU A 63 0.75 -5.60 -9.73
CA LEU A 63 2.10 -5.81 -10.25
C LEU A 63 3.03 -6.41 -9.22
N GLU A 64 2.94 -5.89 -7.98
CA GLU A 64 3.82 -6.27 -6.88
C GLU A 64 3.02 -6.33 -5.59
N ILE A 65 3.41 -7.25 -4.71
CA ILE A 65 2.95 -7.33 -3.32
C ILE A 65 4.20 -7.40 -2.44
N ILE A 66 4.33 -6.45 -1.52
CA ILE A 66 5.45 -6.37 -0.56
C ILE A 66 4.85 -6.36 0.83
N ASP A 67 5.10 -7.41 1.61
CA ASP A 67 4.39 -7.62 2.86
C ASP A 67 5.21 -8.43 3.88
N HIS A 68 4.83 -8.37 5.14
CA HIS A 68 5.42 -9.14 6.24
C HIS A 68 4.39 -9.99 7.01
N HIS A 69 3.13 -9.87 6.65
CA HIS A 69 2.03 -10.60 7.28
C HIS A 69 1.95 -12.05 6.79
N ARG A 70 1.08 -12.84 7.42
CA ARG A 70 0.69 -14.15 6.92
C ARG A 70 0.11 -14.05 5.51
N LEU A 71 0.21 -15.11 4.73
CA LEU A 71 -0.42 -15.16 3.42
C LEU A 71 -1.94 -15.04 3.55
N GLY A 72 -2.50 -14.10 2.83
CA GLY A 72 -3.93 -13.83 2.76
C GLY A 72 -4.57 -14.39 1.49
N THR A 73 -5.64 -13.73 1.04
CA THR A 73 -6.57 -14.22 0.02
C THR A 73 -6.58 -13.37 -1.25
N VAL A 74 -5.54 -12.59 -1.52
CA VAL A 74 -5.47 -11.82 -2.78
C VAL A 74 -5.26 -12.76 -3.95
N GLU A 75 -6.19 -12.71 -4.89
CA GLU A 75 -6.08 -13.37 -6.19
C GLU A 75 -5.61 -12.35 -7.23
N THR A 76 -4.70 -12.76 -8.10
CA THR A 76 -4.15 -11.91 -9.16
C THR A 76 -4.48 -12.48 -10.53
N MET A 77 -4.75 -11.61 -11.50
CA MET A 77 -5.09 -12.02 -12.87
C MET A 77 -3.88 -12.50 -13.69
N GLY A 78 -2.68 -12.30 -13.20
CA GLY A 78 -1.44 -12.67 -13.89
C GLY A 78 -0.28 -12.84 -12.92
N PRO A 79 0.92 -13.14 -13.45
CA PRO A 79 2.12 -13.22 -12.63
C PRO A 79 2.39 -11.91 -11.89
N VAL A 80 2.77 -12.02 -10.62
CA VAL A 80 3.04 -10.89 -9.72
C VAL A 80 4.40 -11.07 -9.06
N TYR A 81 5.13 -9.97 -8.86
CA TYR A 81 6.27 -9.99 -7.97
C TYR A 81 5.74 -10.02 -6.53
N PHE A 82 6.02 -11.10 -5.82
CA PHE A 82 5.57 -11.27 -4.44
C PHE A 82 6.76 -11.40 -3.51
N ARG A 83 6.94 -10.43 -2.62
CA ARG A 83 7.97 -10.45 -1.60
C ARG A 83 7.33 -10.40 -0.21
N ASN A 84 7.33 -11.52 0.46
CA ASN A 84 6.87 -11.65 1.83
C ASN A 84 8.01 -12.21 2.69
N GLN A 85 8.26 -11.58 3.84
CA GLN A 85 9.31 -12.00 4.76
C GLN A 85 8.81 -11.92 6.21
N PRO A 86 9.15 -12.89 7.08
CA PRO A 86 8.73 -12.90 8.48
C PRO A 86 9.58 -11.92 9.30
N LEU A 87 9.38 -10.63 9.05
CA LEU A 87 10.01 -9.49 9.73
C LEU A 87 8.98 -8.74 10.58
N GLY A 88 9.43 -7.86 11.43
CA GLY A 88 8.57 -7.07 12.31
C GLY A 88 7.82 -5.94 11.60
N CYS A 89 8.27 -5.53 10.39
CA CYS A 89 7.68 -4.43 9.65
C CYS A 89 7.99 -4.53 8.15
N THR A 90 7.01 -4.21 7.30
CA THR A 90 7.22 -4.12 5.84
C THR A 90 8.27 -3.06 5.46
N SER A 91 8.43 -2.00 6.25
CA SER A 91 9.47 -0.99 6.00
C SER A 91 10.88 -1.54 6.09
N THR A 92 11.09 -2.61 6.84
CA THR A 92 12.37 -3.33 6.87
C THR A 92 12.65 -4.01 5.52
N ILE A 93 11.63 -4.55 4.86
CA ILE A 93 11.75 -5.12 3.51
C ILE A 93 12.09 -4.01 2.51
N ILE A 94 11.42 -2.86 2.59
CA ILE A 94 11.69 -1.70 1.72
C ILE A 94 13.14 -1.21 1.92
N TYR A 95 13.62 -1.13 3.17
CA TYR A 95 15.01 -0.80 3.48
C TYR A 95 15.99 -1.77 2.78
N GLN A 96 15.75 -3.08 2.87
CA GLN A 96 16.55 -4.07 2.16
C GLN A 96 16.53 -3.86 0.64
N MET A 97 15.35 -3.56 0.07
CA MET A 97 15.21 -3.31 -1.38
C MET A 97 16.02 -2.10 -1.85
N TYR A 98 16.14 -1.05 -1.04
CA TYR A 98 17.01 0.09 -1.35
C TYR A 98 18.47 -0.36 -1.45
N HIS A 99 18.94 -1.15 -0.48
CA HIS A 99 20.32 -1.66 -0.48
C HIS A 99 20.59 -2.64 -1.63
N GLU A 100 19.67 -3.57 -1.89
CA GLU A 100 19.79 -4.53 -3.00
C GLU A 100 19.88 -3.85 -4.37
N LYS A 101 19.22 -2.72 -4.53
CA LYS A 101 19.23 -1.93 -5.78
C LYS A 101 20.35 -0.90 -5.81
N GLY A 102 21.13 -0.74 -4.74
CA GLY A 102 22.17 0.29 -4.65
C GLY A 102 21.62 1.71 -4.73
N VAL A 103 20.38 1.93 -4.28
CA VAL A 103 19.73 3.25 -4.28
C VAL A 103 19.92 3.90 -2.91
N GLU A 104 20.37 5.14 -2.89
CA GLU A 104 20.50 5.92 -1.65
C GLU A 104 19.11 6.25 -1.06
N ILE A 105 18.97 6.10 0.25
CA ILE A 105 17.72 6.42 0.95
C ILE A 105 17.71 7.90 1.31
N PRO A 106 16.78 8.71 0.74
CA PRO A 106 16.67 10.12 1.12
C PRO A 106 16.33 10.28 2.60
N LYS A 107 16.86 11.32 3.23
CA LYS A 107 16.69 11.60 4.67
C LYS A 107 15.22 11.54 5.13
N GLN A 108 14.30 12.13 4.36
CA GLN A 108 12.88 12.14 4.68
C GLN A 108 12.26 10.75 4.60
N ILE A 109 12.64 9.97 3.60
CA ILE A 109 12.18 8.58 3.44
C ILE A 109 12.73 7.72 4.56
N ALA A 110 14.00 7.89 4.94
CA ALA A 110 14.59 7.20 6.08
C ALA A 110 13.81 7.46 7.38
N GLY A 111 13.40 8.72 7.61
CA GLY A 111 12.56 9.07 8.76
C GLY A 111 11.20 8.38 8.75
N LEU A 112 10.53 8.32 7.59
CA LEU A 112 9.24 7.63 7.45
C LEU A 112 9.36 6.11 7.67
N LEU A 113 10.35 5.47 7.04
CA LEU A 113 10.60 4.04 7.21
C LEU A 113 10.95 3.69 8.66
N CYS A 114 11.79 4.52 9.30
CA CYS A 114 12.13 4.38 10.72
C CYS A 114 10.89 4.49 11.61
N SER A 115 10.00 5.44 11.33
CA SER A 115 8.75 5.63 12.08
C SER A 115 7.85 4.39 12.00
N ALA A 116 7.73 3.78 10.83
CA ALA A 116 6.95 2.56 10.66
C ALA A 116 7.56 1.39 11.46
N ILE A 117 8.89 1.19 11.39
CA ILE A 117 9.56 0.15 12.19
C ILE A 117 9.36 0.38 13.70
N ILE A 118 9.48 1.62 14.18
CA ILE A 118 9.22 1.96 15.60
C ILE A 118 7.79 1.59 15.99
N SER A 119 6.82 1.94 15.15
CA SER A 119 5.39 1.68 15.37
C SER A 119 5.11 0.17 15.49
N ASP A 120 5.45 -0.59 14.47
CA ASP A 120 5.09 -2.01 14.36
C ASP A 120 5.85 -2.88 15.36
N THR A 121 7.10 -2.50 15.66
CA THR A 121 7.94 -3.25 16.60
C THR A 121 7.85 -2.74 18.04
N LEU A 122 7.07 -1.70 18.30
CA LEU A 122 7.01 -1.03 19.62
C LEU A 122 8.41 -0.66 20.14
N LEU A 123 9.18 -0.01 19.30
CA LEU A 123 10.59 0.28 19.54
C LEU A 123 11.37 -1.01 19.92
N PHE A 124 11.30 -1.99 19.03
CA PHE A 124 12.01 -3.30 19.13
C PHE A 124 11.56 -4.22 20.28
N ARG A 125 10.42 -3.94 20.94
CA ARG A 125 9.90 -4.72 22.06
C ARG A 125 8.84 -5.75 21.65
N SER A 126 8.29 -5.65 20.43
CA SER A 126 7.33 -6.60 19.93
C SER A 126 7.96 -7.99 19.79
N PRO A 127 7.24 -9.08 20.12
CA PRO A 127 7.72 -10.44 19.89
C PRO A 127 7.95 -10.79 18.42
N THR A 128 7.38 -10.02 17.49
CA THR A 128 7.58 -10.16 16.06
C THR A 128 8.85 -9.45 15.55
N CYS A 129 9.46 -8.59 16.38
CA CYS A 129 10.67 -7.85 16.00
C CYS A 129 11.86 -8.79 15.87
N THR A 130 12.59 -8.65 14.76
CA THR A 130 13.81 -9.41 14.48
C THR A 130 15.06 -8.54 14.63
N GLU A 131 16.24 -9.15 14.66
CA GLU A 131 17.51 -8.42 14.64
C GLU A 131 17.70 -7.61 13.35
N VAL A 132 17.07 -8.05 12.25
CA VAL A 132 17.07 -7.31 10.97
C VAL A 132 16.30 -6.00 11.11
N ASP A 133 15.15 -6.02 11.79
CA ASP A 133 14.36 -4.81 12.05
C ASP A 133 15.12 -3.80 12.91
N LYS A 134 15.82 -4.29 13.95
CA LYS A 134 16.65 -3.46 14.82
C LYS A 134 17.77 -2.79 14.04
N ALA A 135 18.51 -3.56 13.25
CA ALA A 135 19.61 -3.04 12.44
C ALA A 135 19.11 -2.00 11.43
N ALA A 136 17.99 -2.28 10.72
CA ALA A 136 17.39 -1.37 9.78
C ALA A 136 16.91 -0.08 10.47
N GLY A 137 16.20 -0.21 11.61
CA GLY A 137 15.68 0.94 12.35
C GLY A 137 16.79 1.88 12.84
N LEU A 138 17.89 1.34 13.36
CA LEU A 138 19.04 2.11 13.82
C LEU A 138 19.77 2.82 12.67
N ASP A 139 19.97 2.14 11.55
CA ASP A 139 20.60 2.75 10.37
C ASP A 139 19.73 3.84 9.76
N LEU A 140 18.43 3.60 9.63
CA LEU A 140 17.46 4.60 9.16
C LEU A 140 17.40 5.83 10.08
N ALA A 141 17.47 5.65 11.41
CA ALA A 141 17.54 6.74 12.36
C ALA A 141 18.82 7.58 12.15
N ARG A 142 19.96 6.92 11.91
CA ARG A 142 21.24 7.57 11.59
C ARG A 142 21.13 8.40 10.30
N ILE A 143 20.56 7.83 9.22
CA ILE A 143 20.37 8.51 7.94
C ILE A 143 19.42 9.71 8.11
N ALA A 144 18.33 9.53 8.85
CA ALA A 144 17.38 10.60 9.14
C ALA A 144 17.92 11.68 10.09
N GLY A 145 19.00 11.39 10.84
CA GLY A 145 19.57 12.29 11.82
C GLY A 145 18.67 12.48 13.04
N ILE A 146 18.00 11.43 13.50
CA ILE A 146 17.10 11.43 14.65
C ILE A 146 17.64 10.55 15.78
N ASP A 147 17.37 10.97 17.02
CA ASP A 147 17.51 10.14 18.20
C ASP A 147 16.28 9.22 18.27
N ILE A 148 16.50 7.92 18.06
CA ILE A 148 15.42 6.96 17.91
C ILE A 148 14.56 6.80 19.18
N GLU A 149 15.16 6.84 20.37
CA GLU A 149 14.44 6.68 21.63
C GLU A 149 13.58 7.91 21.93
N LYS A 150 14.17 9.11 21.79
CA LYS A 150 13.46 10.37 21.98
C LYS A 150 12.31 10.50 20.99
N TYR A 151 12.54 10.14 19.73
CA TYR A 151 11.54 10.20 18.68
C TYR A 151 10.40 9.21 18.92
N ALA A 152 10.72 7.96 19.29
CA ALA A 152 9.73 6.94 19.63
C ALA A 152 8.84 7.37 20.80
N ASN A 153 9.43 7.93 21.85
CA ASN A 153 8.66 8.45 22.99
C ASN A 153 7.69 9.58 22.57
N GLN A 154 8.11 10.46 21.68
CA GLN A 154 7.23 11.50 21.13
C GLN A 154 6.09 10.92 20.29
N MET A 155 6.38 9.92 19.42
CA MET A 155 5.36 9.23 18.62
C MET A 155 4.31 8.57 19.53
N PHE A 156 4.74 7.79 20.50
CA PHE A 156 3.81 7.07 21.38
C PHE A 156 3.00 8.03 22.29
N ALA A 157 3.62 9.09 22.78
CA ALA A 157 2.90 10.12 23.54
C ALA A 157 1.83 10.81 22.68
N SER A 158 2.14 11.12 21.42
CA SER A 158 1.18 11.73 20.48
C SER A 158 0.02 10.81 20.13
N ALA A 159 0.31 9.50 19.94
CA ALA A 159 -0.71 8.49 19.65
C ALA A 159 -1.62 8.22 20.87
N SER A 160 -1.09 8.33 22.08
CA SER A 160 -1.83 8.11 23.33
C SER A 160 -2.65 9.33 23.78
N ASN A 161 -2.43 10.49 23.16
CA ASN A 161 -3.14 11.73 23.53
C ASN A 161 -4.53 11.73 22.89
N LEU A 162 -5.54 11.27 23.66
CA LEU A 162 -6.96 11.21 23.26
C LEU A 162 -7.72 12.52 23.54
N THR A 163 -7.04 13.57 24.01
CA THR A 163 -7.67 14.87 24.27
C THR A 163 -8.17 15.50 22.98
N GLY A 164 -9.50 15.59 22.82
CA GLY A 164 -10.16 16.17 21.63
C GLY A 164 -10.80 15.17 20.67
N LYS A 165 -10.82 13.88 20.98
CA LYS A 165 -11.62 12.88 20.25
C LYS A 165 -12.91 12.64 21.02
N THR A 166 -13.94 13.41 20.71
CA THR A 166 -15.35 13.15 21.08
C THR A 166 -16.04 12.50 19.89
#